data_80efb2692d86cf16764ab06c4d3e6ff2
#
_entry.id   80efb2692d86cf16764ab06c4d3e6ff2
#
_cell.length_a   1.000
_cell.length_b   1.000
_cell.length_c   1.000
_cell.angle_alpha   90.00
_cell.angle_beta   90.00
_cell.angle_gamma   90.00
#
_symmetry.space_group_name_H-M   'P 1'
#
loop_
_entity.id
_entity.type
_entity.pdbx_description
1 polymer ?
#
loop_
_entity_poly.entity_id
_entity_poly.type
_entity_poly.pdbx_seq_one_letter_code
_entity_poly.pdbx_strand_id
1 'polypeptide(L)'
;MKLMAIDGNSLVNRAFYAVRLLTNRQGLYTNAVYGFVNILLKLLEEEQPEQVCVCFDMRAKTFRHLKYEGYKAQRKGMPDELAQQMPIIKEVLDKMGIARMELEGFEADDLLGTLARLCREKGEDCLIVTGDRDSLQFIAQGATVKLVTTKMGQTIYKDYDEQAFRESYQGLSPDKIVDLKALMGDASDNIPGVPGIGEKTAMSLLTRFGSLDGVYAHLEDPSLTPSQKKKLQAGQ
;
A
#
# COMPACT_ATOMS: atom_id res chain seq x y z
N MET A 1 15.71 13.27 -11.57
CA MET A 1 16.09 12.75 -10.21
C MET A 1 15.22 11.54 -9.92
N LYS A 2 15.80 10.45 -9.40
CA LYS A 2 15.05 9.25 -9.01
C LYS A 2 14.92 9.20 -7.48
N LEU A 3 13.73 9.50 -6.97
CA LEU A 3 13.38 9.32 -5.54
C LEU A 3 12.90 7.89 -5.31
N MET A 4 13.43 7.20 -4.30
CA MET A 4 12.85 5.98 -3.77
C MET A 4 12.10 6.29 -2.47
N ALA A 5 10.77 6.19 -2.51
CA ALA A 5 9.87 6.39 -1.37
C ALA A 5 9.43 5.03 -0.82
N ILE A 6 9.77 4.75 0.44
CA ILE A 6 9.59 3.44 1.06
C ILE A 6 8.49 3.51 2.13
N ASP A 7 7.56 2.58 2.08
CA ASP A 7 6.61 2.30 3.17
C ASP A 7 7.34 1.56 4.29
N GLY A 8 7.74 2.32 5.31
CA GLY A 8 8.51 1.79 6.42
C GLY A 8 7.74 0.77 7.23
N ASN A 9 6.47 1.03 7.55
CA ASN A 9 5.65 0.12 8.34
C ASN A 9 5.43 -1.21 7.62
N SER A 10 5.12 -1.17 6.34
CA SER A 10 4.92 -2.37 5.54
C SER A 10 6.18 -3.24 5.46
N LEU A 11 7.35 -2.62 5.15
CA LEU A 11 8.60 -3.37 5.05
C LEU A 11 9.07 -3.91 6.39
N VAL A 12 8.93 -3.12 7.48
CA VAL A 12 9.30 -3.56 8.84
C VAL A 12 8.43 -4.73 9.30
N ASN A 13 7.10 -4.66 9.10
CA ASN A 13 6.21 -5.76 9.41
C ASN A 13 6.59 -7.02 8.61
N ARG A 14 6.87 -6.87 7.32
CA ARG A 14 7.31 -7.98 6.48
C ARG A 14 8.61 -8.59 6.99
N ALA A 15 9.58 -7.79 7.32
CA ALA A 15 10.86 -8.23 7.88
C ALA A 15 10.66 -9.00 9.20
N PHE A 16 9.80 -8.48 10.08
CA PHE A 16 9.49 -9.11 11.36
C PHE A 16 8.93 -10.52 11.21
N TYR A 17 7.98 -10.72 10.30
CA TYR A 17 7.33 -12.02 10.09
C TYR A 17 8.13 -12.96 9.17
N ALA A 18 9.02 -12.44 8.33
CA ALA A 18 9.86 -13.26 7.45
C ALA A 18 11.09 -13.84 8.16
N VAL A 19 11.63 -13.13 9.16
CA VAL A 19 12.81 -13.53 9.91
C VAL A 19 12.37 -14.13 11.25
N ARG A 20 12.88 -15.34 11.58
CA ARG A 20 12.66 -15.92 12.92
C ARG A 20 13.05 -14.94 14.00
N LEU A 21 12.42 -15.01 15.17
CA LEU A 21 12.77 -14.16 16.31
C LEU A 21 14.26 -14.29 16.65
N LEU A 22 14.94 -13.17 16.64
CA LEU A 22 16.34 -13.02 17.01
C LEU A 22 16.42 -12.04 18.17
N THR A 23 17.31 -12.32 19.13
CA THR A 23 17.61 -11.41 20.23
C THR A 23 19.10 -11.17 20.31
N ASN A 24 19.51 -10.00 20.79
CA ASN A 24 20.88 -9.73 21.17
C ASN A 24 21.18 -10.35 22.54
N ARG A 25 22.42 -10.22 23.02
CA ARG A 25 22.86 -10.76 24.34
C ARG A 25 22.11 -10.15 25.53
N GLN A 26 21.45 -9.02 25.36
CA GLN A 26 20.67 -8.32 26.38
C GLN A 26 19.17 -8.66 26.34
N GLY A 27 18.77 -9.58 25.47
CA GLY A 27 17.38 -9.99 25.29
C GLY A 27 16.53 -9.08 24.41
N LEU A 28 17.11 -8.06 23.78
CA LEU A 28 16.39 -7.16 22.87
C LEU A 28 16.15 -7.86 21.52
N TYR A 29 14.93 -7.84 21.05
CA TYR A 29 14.56 -8.37 19.73
C TYR A 29 15.19 -7.55 18.60
N THR A 30 15.70 -8.23 17.58
CA THR A 30 16.47 -7.61 16.47
C THR A 30 16.11 -8.14 15.08
N ASN A 31 15.21 -9.11 15.00
CA ASN A 31 14.84 -9.75 13.72
C ASN A 31 14.24 -8.78 12.70
N ALA A 32 13.38 -7.84 13.13
CA ALA A 32 12.82 -6.82 12.24
C ALA A 32 13.89 -5.83 11.77
N VAL A 33 14.78 -5.39 12.67
CA VAL A 33 15.92 -4.51 12.33
C VAL A 33 16.79 -5.19 11.27
N TYR A 34 17.21 -6.43 11.54
CA TYR A 34 18.04 -7.22 10.63
C TYR A 34 17.39 -7.39 9.25
N GLY A 35 16.12 -7.83 9.23
CA GLY A 35 15.41 -8.07 7.99
C GLY A 35 15.14 -6.79 7.19
N PHE A 36 14.75 -5.71 7.87
CA PHE A 36 14.53 -4.41 7.25
C PHE A 36 15.81 -3.84 6.62
N VAL A 37 16.92 -3.86 7.36
CA VAL A 37 18.21 -3.36 6.86
C VAL A 37 18.67 -4.17 5.64
N ASN A 38 18.51 -5.50 5.65
CA ASN A 38 18.86 -6.32 4.49
C ASN A 38 18.00 -5.99 3.25
N ILE A 39 16.68 -5.78 3.44
CA ILE A 39 15.81 -5.35 2.36
C ILE A 39 16.25 -3.98 1.84
N LEU A 40 16.51 -3.04 2.73
CA LEU A 40 16.93 -1.67 2.38
C LEU A 40 18.25 -1.66 1.60
N LEU A 41 19.27 -2.36 2.08
CA LEU A 41 20.59 -2.42 1.42
C LEU A 41 20.48 -3.03 0.02
N LYS A 42 19.67 -4.11 -0.12
CA LYS A 42 19.40 -4.71 -1.43
C LYS A 42 18.71 -3.72 -2.38
N LEU A 43 17.71 -2.98 -1.91
CA LEU A 43 17.01 -1.98 -2.71
C LEU A 43 17.95 -0.83 -3.12
N LEU A 44 18.83 -0.38 -2.23
CA LEU A 44 19.82 0.65 -2.55
C LEU A 44 20.80 0.17 -3.64
N GLU A 45 21.24 -1.08 -3.56
CA GLU A 45 22.16 -1.68 -4.54
C GLU A 45 21.50 -1.89 -5.91
N GLU A 46 20.26 -2.42 -5.94
CA GLU A 46 19.55 -2.72 -7.19
C GLU A 46 19.01 -1.47 -7.89
N GLU A 47 18.42 -0.53 -7.13
CA GLU A 47 17.73 0.63 -7.69
C GLU A 47 18.61 1.86 -7.89
N GLN A 48 19.70 1.95 -7.13
CA GLN A 48 20.65 3.09 -7.15
C GLN A 48 19.93 4.46 -7.16
N PRO A 49 19.04 4.72 -6.18
CA PRO A 49 18.27 5.96 -6.15
C PRO A 49 19.18 7.14 -5.83
N GLU A 50 18.87 8.33 -6.38
CA GLU A 50 19.56 9.57 -6.01
C GLU A 50 19.14 10.07 -4.63
N GLN A 51 17.88 9.81 -4.26
CA GLN A 51 17.34 10.13 -2.93
C GLN A 51 16.46 9.00 -2.41
N VAL A 52 16.44 8.85 -1.09
CA VAL A 52 15.61 7.88 -0.39
C VAL A 52 14.85 8.57 0.73
N CYS A 53 13.56 8.26 0.84
CA CYS A 53 12.73 8.68 1.96
C CYS A 53 11.91 7.49 2.48
N VAL A 54 11.93 7.25 3.79
CA VAL A 54 11.14 6.20 4.43
C VAL A 54 9.98 6.84 5.19
N CYS A 55 8.74 6.50 4.80
CA CYS A 55 7.52 7.01 5.42
C CYS A 55 7.02 6.03 6.49
N PHE A 56 6.63 6.57 7.65
CA PHE A 56 6.08 5.79 8.75
C PHE A 56 4.73 6.33 9.20
N ASP A 57 3.88 5.42 9.69
CA ASP A 57 2.66 5.79 10.41
C ASP A 57 2.99 6.25 11.82
N MET A 58 2.26 7.23 12.30
CA MET A 58 2.25 7.63 13.70
C MET A 58 1.18 6.86 14.50
N ARG A 59 1.39 6.71 15.80
CA ARG A 59 0.40 6.13 16.73
C ARG A 59 -0.68 7.17 17.07
N ALA A 60 -1.36 7.69 16.05
CA ALA A 60 -2.41 8.69 16.20
C ALA A 60 -3.58 8.32 15.31
N LYS A 61 -4.79 8.77 15.67
CA LYS A 61 -5.94 8.66 14.78
C LYS A 61 -5.72 9.52 13.55
N THR A 62 -5.99 8.96 12.39
CA THR A 62 -5.93 9.70 11.12
C THR A 62 -7.29 10.27 10.76
N PHE A 63 -7.36 11.15 9.78
CA PHE A 63 -8.62 11.70 9.29
C PHE A 63 -9.61 10.62 8.83
N ARG A 64 -9.13 9.43 8.42
CA ARG A 64 -9.96 8.28 8.06
C ARG A 64 -10.71 7.72 9.27
N HIS A 65 -10.05 7.63 10.41
CA HIS A 65 -10.69 7.23 11.68
C HIS A 65 -11.75 8.24 12.16
N LEU A 66 -11.55 9.52 11.84
CA LEU A 66 -12.53 10.57 12.17
C LEU A 66 -13.75 10.51 11.25
N LYS A 67 -13.56 10.09 9.99
CA LYS A 67 -14.66 9.96 9.01
C LYS A 67 -15.43 8.65 9.13
N TYR A 68 -14.78 7.57 9.55
CA TYR A 68 -15.38 6.25 9.67
C TYR A 68 -14.83 5.52 10.90
N GLU A 69 -15.66 5.41 11.92
CA GLU A 69 -15.27 4.79 13.21
C GLU A 69 -14.84 3.32 13.05
N GLY A 70 -15.38 2.62 12.07
CA GLY A 70 -15.03 1.24 11.74
C GLY A 70 -13.64 1.07 11.09
N TYR A 71 -13.01 2.16 10.64
CA TYR A 71 -11.75 2.09 9.91
C TYR A 71 -10.65 1.42 10.73
N LYS A 72 -10.11 0.31 10.20
CA LYS A 72 -9.06 -0.50 10.84
C LYS A 72 -9.39 -0.99 12.28
N ALA A 73 -10.67 -0.91 12.70
CA ALA A 73 -11.08 -1.20 14.08
C ALA A 73 -10.77 -2.64 14.53
N GLN A 74 -10.66 -3.57 13.58
CA GLN A 74 -10.35 -4.99 13.86
C GLN A 74 -8.85 -5.30 13.82
N ARG A 75 -7.99 -4.33 13.46
CA ARG A 75 -6.54 -4.55 13.43
C ARG A 75 -6.02 -4.76 14.85
N LYS A 76 -5.28 -5.85 15.03
CA LYS A 76 -4.51 -6.06 16.27
C LYS A 76 -3.38 -5.03 16.32
N GLY A 77 -3.09 -4.53 17.51
CA GLY A 77 -1.93 -3.66 17.73
C GLY A 77 -0.61 -4.31 17.30
N MET A 78 0.41 -3.49 17.15
CA MET A 78 1.77 -3.96 16.88
C MET A 78 2.25 -4.84 18.04
N PRO A 79 2.81 -6.05 17.79
CA PRO A 79 3.41 -6.88 18.83
C PRO A 79 4.50 -6.13 19.60
N ASP A 80 4.63 -6.38 20.90
CA ASP A 80 5.63 -5.71 21.74
C ASP A 80 7.06 -5.96 21.26
N GLU A 81 7.33 -7.17 20.77
CA GLU A 81 8.61 -7.56 20.18
C GLU A 81 8.97 -6.72 18.93
N LEU A 82 7.98 -6.28 18.19
CA LEU A 82 8.17 -5.38 17.05
C LEU A 82 8.24 -3.92 17.50
N ALA A 83 7.36 -3.53 18.43
CA ALA A 83 7.26 -2.16 18.90
C ALA A 83 8.60 -1.63 19.47
N GLN A 84 9.34 -2.47 20.20
CA GLN A 84 10.66 -2.12 20.74
C GLN A 84 11.74 -1.98 19.67
N GLN A 85 11.55 -2.55 18.47
CA GLN A 85 12.51 -2.45 17.37
C GLN A 85 12.30 -1.21 16.50
N MET A 86 11.11 -0.59 16.52
CA MET A 86 10.80 0.59 15.69
C MET A 86 11.75 1.78 15.97
N PRO A 87 12.04 2.16 17.24
CA PRO A 87 13.01 3.24 17.51
C PRO A 87 14.40 2.93 16.96
N ILE A 88 14.83 1.67 17.03
CA ILE A 88 16.15 1.24 16.55
C ILE A 88 16.23 1.37 15.04
N ILE A 89 15.18 0.94 14.33
CA ILE A 89 15.11 1.07 12.86
C ILE A 89 15.20 2.55 12.45
N LYS A 90 14.46 3.43 13.14
CA LYS A 90 14.51 4.87 12.90
C LYS A 90 15.89 5.45 13.17
N GLU A 91 16.55 5.04 14.27
CA GLU A 91 17.93 5.45 14.57
C GLU A 91 18.92 4.97 13.51
N VAL A 92 18.78 3.74 13.00
CA VAL A 92 19.62 3.21 11.92
C VAL A 92 19.47 4.09 10.68
N LEU A 93 18.24 4.44 10.26
CA LEU A 93 18.01 5.33 9.13
C LEU A 93 18.68 6.71 9.34
N ASP A 94 18.52 7.30 10.52
CA ASP A 94 19.14 8.58 10.88
C ASP A 94 20.69 8.50 10.78
N LYS A 95 21.29 7.40 11.27
CA LYS A 95 22.75 7.17 11.17
C LYS A 95 23.24 6.91 9.74
N MET A 96 22.39 6.34 8.90
CA MET A 96 22.67 6.16 7.47
C MET A 96 22.47 7.46 6.66
N GLY A 97 21.96 8.53 7.26
CA GLY A 97 21.62 9.77 6.57
C GLY A 97 20.41 9.65 5.63
N ILE A 98 19.55 8.64 5.86
CA ILE A 98 18.33 8.42 5.06
C ILE A 98 17.19 9.23 5.67
N ALA A 99 16.55 10.05 4.82
CA ALA A 99 15.41 10.84 5.23
C ALA A 99 14.23 9.94 5.66
N ARG A 100 13.54 10.32 6.71
CA ARG A 100 12.30 9.70 7.12
C ARG A 100 11.20 10.73 7.38
N MET A 101 9.96 10.34 7.12
CA MET A 101 8.80 11.22 7.26
C MET A 101 7.71 10.52 8.06
N GLU A 102 7.10 11.30 8.94
CA GLU A 102 5.93 10.93 9.75
C GLU A 102 5.09 12.19 9.91
N LEU A 103 3.78 12.08 9.81
CA LEU A 103 2.88 13.22 9.97
C LEU A 103 1.65 12.81 10.75
N GLU A 104 1.37 13.51 11.86
CA GLU A 104 0.19 13.25 12.68
C GLU A 104 -1.09 13.52 11.88
N GLY A 105 -2.08 12.64 12.02
CA GLY A 105 -3.35 12.72 11.31
C GLY A 105 -3.35 12.11 9.91
N PHE A 106 -2.18 11.67 9.40
CA PHE A 106 -2.00 11.04 8.09
C PHE A 106 -1.33 9.68 8.23
N GLU A 107 -1.47 8.85 7.20
CA GLU A 107 -0.81 7.55 7.11
C GLU A 107 0.41 7.63 6.19
N ALA A 108 1.30 6.64 6.26
CA ALA A 108 2.46 6.55 5.38
C ALA A 108 2.06 6.62 3.90
N ASP A 109 0.94 5.99 3.52
CA ASP A 109 0.42 6.04 2.15
C ASP A 109 0.11 7.46 1.66
N ASP A 110 -0.40 8.35 2.55
CA ASP A 110 -0.65 9.75 2.19
C ASP A 110 0.66 10.48 1.87
N LEU A 111 1.72 10.16 2.60
CA LEU A 111 3.06 10.69 2.37
C LEU A 111 3.65 10.14 1.07
N LEU A 112 3.54 8.83 0.81
CA LEU A 112 3.99 8.19 -0.42
C LEU A 112 3.31 8.80 -1.65
N GLY A 113 1.97 8.91 -1.62
CA GLY A 113 1.20 9.53 -2.71
C GLY A 113 1.56 11.01 -2.91
N THR A 114 1.83 11.74 -1.82
CA THR A 114 2.29 13.13 -1.89
C THR A 114 3.66 13.24 -2.54
N LEU A 115 4.62 12.40 -2.16
CA LEU A 115 5.97 12.36 -2.76
C LEU A 115 5.90 12.02 -4.24
N ALA A 116 5.12 11.02 -4.63
CA ALA A 116 4.93 10.65 -6.04
C ALA A 116 4.35 11.82 -6.86
N ARG A 117 3.34 12.52 -6.31
CA ARG A 117 2.76 13.71 -6.94
C ARG A 117 3.79 14.85 -7.10
N LEU A 118 4.56 15.13 -6.05
CA LEU A 118 5.57 16.19 -6.08
C LEU A 118 6.69 15.89 -7.09
N CYS A 119 7.14 14.62 -7.21
CA CYS A 119 8.10 14.22 -8.22
C CYS A 119 7.54 14.45 -9.63
N ARG A 120 6.30 14.01 -9.87
CA ARG A 120 5.62 14.21 -11.18
C ARG A 120 5.50 15.69 -11.54
N GLU A 121 5.11 16.55 -10.59
CA GLU A 121 5.02 18.01 -10.80
C GLU A 121 6.35 18.64 -11.19
N LYS A 122 7.46 18.05 -10.74
CA LYS A 122 8.83 18.48 -11.08
C LYS A 122 9.42 17.79 -12.31
N GLY A 123 8.71 16.84 -12.92
CA GLY A 123 9.24 16.01 -14.00
C GLY A 123 10.33 15.03 -13.55
N GLU A 124 10.27 14.57 -12.32
CA GLU A 124 11.21 13.64 -11.70
C GLU A 124 10.56 12.26 -11.51
N ASP A 125 11.38 11.21 -11.43
CA ASP A 125 10.88 9.85 -11.22
C ASP A 125 10.75 9.51 -9.73
N CYS A 126 9.69 8.77 -9.41
CA CYS A 126 9.43 8.25 -8.07
C CYS A 126 9.23 6.73 -8.13
N LEU A 127 10.04 5.98 -7.39
CA LEU A 127 9.83 4.57 -7.14
C LEU A 127 9.24 4.39 -5.73
N ILE A 128 7.99 3.97 -5.63
CA ILE A 128 7.37 3.60 -4.37
C ILE A 128 7.69 2.14 -4.07
N VAL A 129 8.20 1.85 -2.87
CA VAL A 129 8.46 0.48 -2.41
C VAL A 129 7.57 0.16 -1.22
N THR A 130 6.67 -0.79 -1.38
CA THR A 130 5.69 -1.16 -0.35
C THR A 130 5.29 -2.64 -0.46
N GLY A 131 4.69 -3.21 0.56
CA GLY A 131 4.00 -4.50 0.50
C GLY A 131 2.49 -4.37 0.31
N ASP A 132 1.97 -3.15 0.27
CA ASP A 132 0.55 -2.87 0.14
C ASP A 132 0.16 -2.60 -1.32
N ARG A 133 -0.87 -3.33 -1.80
CA ARG A 133 -1.38 -3.16 -3.16
C ARG A 133 -2.16 -1.86 -3.35
N ASP A 134 -2.59 -1.23 -2.27
CA ASP A 134 -3.35 0.01 -2.36
C ASP A 134 -2.48 1.15 -2.89
N SER A 135 -1.17 1.10 -2.65
CA SER A 135 -0.21 2.04 -3.25
C SER A 135 -0.11 1.95 -4.79
N LEU A 136 -0.66 0.89 -5.42
CA LEU A 136 -0.74 0.81 -6.89
C LEU A 136 -1.58 1.95 -7.49
N GLN A 137 -2.46 2.58 -6.72
CA GLN A 137 -3.20 3.78 -7.15
C GLN A 137 -2.30 4.97 -7.49
N PHE A 138 -1.06 4.98 -6.99
CA PHE A 138 -0.11 6.08 -7.19
C PHE A 138 0.69 5.97 -8.50
N ILE A 139 0.56 4.85 -9.22
CA ILE A 139 1.20 4.65 -10.50
C ILE A 139 0.69 5.69 -11.50
N ALA A 140 1.60 6.42 -12.11
CA ALA A 140 1.35 7.44 -13.12
C ALA A 140 2.64 7.67 -13.93
N GLN A 141 2.61 8.58 -14.91
CA GLN A 141 3.84 8.99 -15.59
C GLN A 141 4.89 9.46 -14.59
N GLY A 142 6.07 8.83 -14.60
CA GLY A 142 7.18 9.09 -13.68
C GLY A 142 7.02 8.47 -12.28
N ALA A 143 5.92 7.76 -12.00
CA ALA A 143 5.73 7.07 -10.72
C ALA A 143 5.47 5.57 -10.95
N THR A 144 6.30 4.73 -10.34
CA THR A 144 6.21 3.27 -10.38
C THR A 144 6.15 2.69 -8.98
N VAL A 145 5.65 1.45 -8.86
CA VAL A 145 5.52 0.76 -7.58
C VAL A 145 6.24 -0.58 -7.63
N LYS A 146 7.16 -0.79 -6.70
CA LYS A 146 7.78 -2.08 -6.43
C LYS A 146 7.06 -2.75 -5.24
N LEU A 147 6.24 -3.76 -5.54
CA LEU A 147 5.58 -4.56 -4.51
C LEU A 147 6.55 -5.60 -3.94
N VAL A 148 6.70 -5.55 -2.63
CA VAL A 148 7.51 -6.50 -1.86
C VAL A 148 6.57 -7.53 -1.23
N THR A 149 6.69 -8.78 -1.64
CA THR A 149 5.86 -9.89 -1.14
C THR A 149 6.74 -10.98 -0.54
N THR A 150 6.17 -11.85 0.29
CA THR A 150 6.88 -13.04 0.80
C THR A 150 6.16 -14.28 0.31
N LYS A 151 6.89 -15.17 -0.35
CA LYS A 151 6.37 -16.47 -0.78
C LYS A 151 7.36 -17.55 -0.36
N MET A 152 6.87 -18.56 0.36
CA MET A 152 7.69 -19.67 0.87
C MET A 152 8.96 -19.20 1.64
N GLY A 153 8.82 -18.15 2.45
CA GLY A 153 9.93 -17.57 3.22
C GLY A 153 10.91 -16.70 2.43
N GLN A 154 10.71 -16.54 1.13
CA GLN A 154 11.55 -15.69 0.27
C GLN A 154 10.85 -14.36 -0.02
N THR A 155 11.62 -13.28 0.01
CA THR A 155 11.16 -11.96 -0.42
C THR A 155 11.17 -11.90 -1.95
N ILE A 156 10.00 -11.59 -2.53
CA ILE A 156 9.79 -11.44 -3.97
C ILE A 156 9.45 -9.98 -4.25
N TYR A 157 10.09 -9.41 -5.26
CA TYR A 157 9.83 -8.08 -5.75
C TYR A 157 9.07 -8.17 -7.07
N LYS A 158 8.05 -7.34 -7.25
CA LYS A 158 7.33 -7.20 -8.51
C LYS A 158 7.17 -5.73 -8.84
N ASP A 159 7.70 -5.33 -9.98
CA ASP A 159 7.59 -3.97 -10.47
C ASP A 159 6.26 -3.77 -11.19
N TYR A 160 5.65 -2.63 -10.93
CA TYR A 160 4.45 -2.17 -11.59
C TYR A 160 4.65 -0.75 -12.13
N ASP A 161 4.64 -0.64 -13.43
CA ASP A 161 4.33 0.56 -14.17
C ASP A 161 2.86 0.53 -14.62
N GLU A 162 2.43 1.51 -15.39
CA GLU A 162 1.06 1.58 -15.89
C GLU A 162 0.69 0.39 -16.80
N GLN A 163 1.64 -0.10 -17.61
CA GLN A 163 1.41 -1.24 -18.49
C GLN A 163 1.24 -2.53 -17.69
N ALA A 164 2.18 -2.84 -16.79
CA ALA A 164 2.12 -4.03 -15.93
C ALA A 164 0.88 -4.03 -15.03
N PHE A 165 0.43 -2.84 -14.61
CA PHE A 165 -0.81 -2.68 -13.88
C PHE A 165 -2.01 -3.07 -14.76
N ARG A 166 -2.16 -2.47 -15.95
CA ARG A 166 -3.26 -2.76 -16.87
C ARG A 166 -3.34 -4.24 -17.24
N GLU A 167 -2.21 -4.88 -17.49
CA GLU A 167 -2.13 -6.33 -17.74
C GLU A 167 -2.64 -7.15 -16.55
N SER A 168 -2.35 -6.73 -15.33
CA SER A 168 -2.77 -7.43 -14.10
C SER A 168 -4.23 -7.16 -13.71
N TYR A 169 -4.80 -6.01 -14.12
CA TYR A 169 -6.11 -5.50 -13.70
C TYR A 169 -7.11 -5.35 -14.87
N GLN A 170 -7.05 -6.27 -15.85
CA GLN A 170 -8.03 -6.34 -16.98
C GLN A 170 -8.16 -5.03 -17.79
N GLY A 171 -7.08 -4.29 -17.96
CA GLY A 171 -7.05 -3.03 -18.70
C GLY A 171 -7.46 -1.79 -17.91
N LEU A 172 -7.81 -1.92 -16.63
CA LEU A 172 -8.10 -0.77 -15.78
C LEU A 172 -6.86 0.14 -15.65
N SER A 173 -7.09 1.43 -15.44
CA SER A 173 -6.03 2.38 -15.05
C SER A 173 -5.81 2.39 -13.52
N PRO A 174 -4.62 2.75 -13.05
CA PRO A 174 -4.27 2.72 -11.62
C PRO A 174 -5.21 3.54 -10.72
N ASP A 175 -5.73 4.67 -11.20
CA ASP A 175 -6.71 5.51 -10.49
C ASP A 175 -8.01 4.77 -10.13
N LYS A 176 -8.30 3.63 -10.78
CA LYS A 176 -9.49 2.81 -10.52
C LYS A 176 -9.38 1.89 -9.30
N ILE A 177 -8.23 1.84 -8.63
CA ILE A 177 -8.07 1.07 -7.38
C ILE A 177 -9.09 1.54 -6.31
N VAL A 178 -9.34 2.83 -6.21
CA VAL A 178 -10.30 3.38 -5.25
C VAL A 178 -11.71 2.90 -5.57
N ASP A 179 -12.14 3.00 -6.84
CA ASP A 179 -13.44 2.52 -7.30
C ASP A 179 -13.57 1.00 -7.12
N LEU A 180 -12.49 0.26 -7.38
CA LEU A 180 -12.43 -1.19 -7.20
C LEU A 180 -12.68 -1.57 -5.73
N LYS A 181 -11.98 -0.89 -4.80
CA LYS A 181 -12.15 -1.08 -3.35
C LYS A 181 -13.54 -0.67 -2.88
N ALA A 182 -14.11 0.40 -3.41
CA ALA A 182 -15.48 0.80 -3.08
C ALA A 182 -16.51 -0.30 -3.45
N LEU A 183 -16.33 -0.97 -4.58
CA LEU A 183 -17.22 -2.06 -5.00
C LEU A 183 -16.99 -3.36 -4.23
N MET A 184 -15.73 -3.80 -4.11
CA MET A 184 -15.42 -5.11 -3.49
C MET A 184 -15.26 -5.07 -1.98
N GLY A 185 -15.07 -3.88 -1.41
CA GLY A 185 -14.67 -3.70 -0.03
C GLY A 185 -13.18 -3.92 0.21
N ASP A 186 -12.76 -3.61 1.42
CA ASP A 186 -11.44 -3.91 1.94
C ASP A 186 -11.52 -4.49 3.35
N ALA A 187 -11.36 -5.80 3.45
CA ALA A 187 -11.41 -6.48 4.74
C ALA A 187 -10.24 -6.08 5.66
N SER A 188 -9.08 -5.69 5.10
CA SER A 188 -7.92 -5.28 5.89
C SER A 188 -8.14 -3.94 6.60
N ASP A 189 -8.91 -3.05 5.99
CA ASP A 189 -9.24 -1.73 6.51
C ASP A 189 -10.65 -1.65 7.10
N ASN A 190 -11.36 -2.80 7.11
CA ASN A 190 -12.74 -2.90 7.56
C ASN A 190 -13.69 -1.98 6.76
N ILE A 191 -13.43 -1.83 5.48
CA ILE A 191 -14.28 -1.08 4.56
C ILE A 191 -15.27 -2.05 3.93
N PRO A 192 -16.59 -1.87 4.15
CA PRO A 192 -17.59 -2.68 3.49
C PRO A 192 -17.65 -2.32 2.01
N GLY A 193 -17.71 -3.34 1.17
CA GLY A 193 -18.07 -3.19 -0.25
C GLY A 193 -19.52 -3.56 -0.49
N VAL A 194 -19.88 -3.72 -1.74
CA VAL A 194 -21.18 -4.23 -2.13
C VAL A 194 -21.25 -5.73 -1.86
N PRO A 195 -22.15 -6.21 -0.98
CA PRO A 195 -22.21 -7.63 -0.61
C PRO A 195 -22.34 -8.56 -1.81
N GLY A 196 -21.39 -9.49 -1.95
CA GLY A 196 -21.35 -10.45 -3.04
C GLY A 196 -20.77 -9.92 -4.36
N ILE A 197 -20.21 -8.73 -4.39
CA ILE A 197 -19.37 -8.23 -5.47
C ILE A 197 -17.90 -8.42 -5.05
N GLY A 198 -17.22 -9.40 -5.65
CA GLY A 198 -15.79 -9.62 -5.44
C GLY A 198 -14.95 -8.99 -6.54
N GLU A 199 -13.62 -9.08 -6.39
CA GLU A 199 -12.61 -8.43 -7.23
C GLU A 199 -12.87 -8.60 -8.74
N LYS A 200 -13.08 -9.83 -9.21
CA LYS A 200 -13.32 -10.11 -10.64
C LYS A 200 -14.57 -9.42 -11.19
N THR A 201 -15.66 -9.41 -10.39
CA THR A 201 -16.90 -8.77 -10.80
C THR A 201 -16.73 -7.24 -10.78
N ALA A 202 -16.11 -6.70 -9.75
CA ALA A 202 -15.84 -5.28 -9.65
C ALA A 202 -14.96 -4.78 -10.81
N MET A 203 -13.86 -5.49 -11.14
CA MET A 203 -13.03 -5.19 -12.29
C MET A 203 -13.85 -5.18 -13.61
N SER A 204 -14.67 -6.21 -13.83
CA SER A 204 -15.52 -6.30 -15.03
C SER A 204 -16.52 -5.14 -15.12
N LEU A 205 -17.12 -4.74 -13.99
CA LEU A 205 -18.03 -3.60 -13.93
C LEU A 205 -17.29 -2.29 -14.27
N LEU A 206 -16.13 -2.05 -13.67
CA LEU A 206 -15.35 -0.85 -13.92
C LEU A 206 -14.78 -0.79 -15.34
N THR A 207 -14.35 -1.91 -15.91
CA THR A 207 -13.93 -1.97 -17.32
C THR A 207 -15.06 -1.59 -18.26
N ARG A 208 -16.31 -1.97 -17.93
CA ARG A 208 -17.49 -1.69 -18.77
C ARG A 208 -18.02 -0.27 -18.60
N PHE A 209 -18.15 0.20 -17.36
CA PHE A 209 -18.83 1.46 -17.04
C PHE A 209 -17.89 2.60 -16.67
N GLY A 210 -16.58 2.36 -16.62
CA GLY A 210 -15.52 3.35 -16.45
C GLY A 210 -15.26 3.82 -15.04
N SER A 211 -16.28 3.90 -14.17
CA SER A 211 -16.14 4.38 -12.79
C SER A 211 -17.24 3.81 -11.87
N LEU A 212 -17.09 3.98 -10.58
CA LEU A 212 -18.13 3.67 -9.59
C LEU A 212 -19.45 4.39 -9.93
N ASP A 213 -19.38 5.70 -10.17
CA ASP A 213 -20.54 6.50 -10.58
C ASP A 213 -21.14 5.97 -11.88
N GLY A 214 -20.29 5.58 -12.84
CA GLY A 214 -20.73 4.97 -14.10
C GLY A 214 -21.49 3.66 -13.89
N VAL A 215 -21.05 2.82 -12.96
CA VAL A 215 -21.77 1.58 -12.60
C VAL A 215 -23.17 1.89 -12.07
N TYR A 216 -23.27 2.85 -11.14
CA TYR A 216 -24.55 3.21 -10.55
C TYR A 216 -25.48 3.99 -11.48
N ALA A 217 -24.92 4.75 -12.43
CA ALA A 217 -25.72 5.41 -13.47
C ALA A 217 -26.35 4.43 -14.48
N HIS A 218 -25.81 3.21 -14.61
CA HIS A 218 -26.24 2.23 -15.60
C HIS A 218 -26.82 0.95 -14.97
N LEU A 219 -27.50 1.04 -13.81
CA LEU A 219 -28.08 -0.13 -13.13
C LEU A 219 -29.11 -0.91 -13.99
N GLU A 220 -29.77 -0.24 -14.94
CA GLU A 220 -30.74 -0.88 -15.83
C GLU A 220 -30.13 -1.46 -17.12
N ASP A 221 -28.82 -1.34 -17.29
CA ASP A 221 -28.14 -1.88 -18.48
C ASP A 221 -28.43 -3.38 -18.65
N PRO A 222 -28.83 -3.84 -19.85
CA PRO A 222 -29.19 -5.24 -20.11
C PRO A 222 -28.01 -6.22 -19.96
N SER A 223 -26.78 -5.73 -19.94
CA SER A 223 -25.58 -6.54 -19.72
C SER A 223 -25.36 -6.92 -18.25
N LEU A 224 -26.02 -6.24 -17.31
CA LEU A 224 -26.03 -6.61 -15.90
C LEU A 224 -26.99 -7.77 -15.67
N THR A 225 -26.51 -8.81 -15.01
CA THR A 225 -27.37 -9.91 -14.57
C THR A 225 -28.35 -9.42 -13.50
N PRO A 226 -29.55 -10.05 -13.38
CA PRO A 226 -30.51 -9.70 -12.33
C PRO A 226 -29.90 -9.74 -10.93
N SER A 227 -28.98 -10.69 -10.68
CA SER A 227 -28.24 -10.79 -9.42
C SER A 227 -27.32 -9.60 -9.16
N GLN A 228 -26.60 -9.13 -10.20
CA GLN A 228 -25.73 -7.95 -10.08
C GLN A 228 -26.54 -6.69 -9.81
N LYS A 229 -27.64 -6.47 -10.56
CA LYS A 229 -28.55 -5.33 -10.33
C LYS A 229 -29.05 -5.30 -8.88
N LYS A 230 -29.57 -6.43 -8.37
CA LYS A 230 -30.06 -6.53 -7.00
C LYS A 230 -28.98 -6.22 -5.96
N LYS A 231 -27.75 -6.72 -6.16
CA LYS A 231 -26.63 -6.48 -5.25
C LYS A 231 -26.20 -5.01 -5.23
N LEU A 232 -26.06 -4.40 -6.42
CA LEU A 232 -25.69 -3.01 -6.55
C LEU A 232 -26.75 -2.09 -5.93
N GLN A 233 -28.05 -2.35 -6.19
CA GLN A 233 -29.15 -1.60 -5.56
C GLN A 233 -29.16 -1.69 -4.04
N ALA A 234 -28.74 -2.83 -3.47
CA ALA A 234 -28.67 -3.02 -2.01
C ALA A 234 -27.40 -2.37 -1.39
N GLY A 235 -26.41 -2.00 -2.21
CA GLY A 235 -25.15 -1.39 -1.77
C GLY A 235 -25.08 0.12 -2.00
N GLN A 236 -26.20 0.76 -2.38
CA GLN A 236 -26.31 2.21 -2.55
C GLN A 236 -26.29 2.96 -1.23
#